data_a708cfdfcccfd30152d8fff800d0c1de
#
_entry.id   a708cfdfcccfd30152d8fff800d0c1de
#
_cell.length_a   1.000
_cell.length_b   1.000
_cell.length_c   1.000
_cell.angle_alpha   90.00
_cell.angle_beta   90.00
_cell.angle_gamma   90.00
#
_symmetry.space_group_name_H-M   'P 1'
#
loop_
_entity.id
_entity.type
_entity.pdbx_description
1 polymer ?
#
loop_
_entity_poly.entity_id
_entity_poly.type
_entity_poly.pdbx_seq_one_letter_code
_entity_poly.pdbx_strand_id
1 'polypeptide(L)'
;MRVSIRLSLVTLLTLATTSVLAATDPNGSMTYARDPNQPIDQGYTDQILKFTTDPSFNSPLTDYLPASASVPTPEKVLGHISGAPNYLPYSADVYRYFRALAAASPRVKVFTIGKTEEGREMIAVAIADESLLADLDVNKARLAKLGDPRSIDMDDAAADQLIAQSTPVYYITGTIHSTETGAPTALMELAYRLAVDDAPYVKHIRSHVITLITPVVEVDGRDRMVDLYNWHLAHPGENYSPLMYWGHYVAHDNNRDAMAMTLNLTRNVADTYIGWHAQVLHDLHESVPFLYDNTVGDGPYNAWIDPILTGEWQQLGWDNVQQLTKFGMPGVFTHGDFDTWSPGYLMFIAAMHKASAGCTRRSATMVPIRSSASLIRPTTSAPGTSRTHRCPKSSGRSATTTTTSRPACSPP
;
A
#
# COMPACT_ATOMS: atom_id res chain seq x y z
N MET A 1 58.42 24.00 57.08
CA MET A 1 57.47 24.57 56.08
C MET A 1 57.02 23.44 55.16
N ARG A 2 55.81 22.93 55.36
CA ARG A 2 55.19 21.88 54.48
C ARG A 2 54.25 22.56 53.54
N VAL A 3 54.53 22.51 52.27
CA VAL A 3 53.62 23.05 51.20
C VAL A 3 52.70 21.90 50.74
N SER A 4 51.42 22.08 51.02
CA SER A 4 50.39 21.15 50.54
C SER A 4 49.86 21.61 49.16
N ILE A 5 50.12 20.82 48.15
CA ILE A 5 49.59 21.01 46.80
C ILE A 5 48.21 20.31 46.74
N ARG A 6 47.13 21.12 46.59
CA ARG A 6 45.79 20.59 46.32
C ARG A 6 45.67 20.39 44.83
N LEU A 7 45.52 19.12 44.42
CA LEU A 7 45.21 18.72 43.05
C LEU A 7 43.69 18.82 42.88
N SER A 8 43.21 19.77 42.07
CA SER A 8 41.81 19.85 41.70
C SER A 8 41.57 18.95 40.46
N LEU A 9 40.82 17.88 40.67
CA LEU A 9 40.41 16.95 39.60
C LEU A 9 39.19 17.62 38.90
N VAL A 10 39.41 18.14 37.70
CA VAL A 10 38.31 18.59 36.82
C VAL A 10 37.87 17.35 36.01
N THR A 11 36.72 16.80 36.38
CA THR A 11 36.08 15.72 35.63
C THR A 11 35.42 16.32 34.40
N LEU A 12 36.01 16.15 33.23
CA LEU A 12 35.42 16.49 31.95
C LEU A 12 34.41 15.41 31.62
N LEU A 13 33.11 15.74 31.75
CA LEU A 13 32.04 14.87 31.31
C LEU A 13 31.89 15.03 29.78
N THR A 14 32.51 14.17 29.01
CA THR A 14 32.30 14.05 27.57
C THR A 14 30.94 13.38 27.36
N LEU A 15 29.92 14.16 26.98
CA LEU A 15 28.71 13.61 26.39
C LEU A 15 29.09 12.98 25.04
N ALA A 16 29.22 11.67 25.03
CA ALA A 16 29.28 10.91 23.80
C ALA A 16 27.85 10.89 23.20
N THR A 17 27.59 11.74 22.22
CA THR A 17 26.45 11.60 21.34
C THR A 17 26.70 10.36 20.48
N THR A 18 26.17 9.22 20.90
CA THR A 18 26.11 8.04 20.06
C THR A 18 25.13 8.32 18.92
N SER A 19 25.67 8.72 17.77
CA SER A 19 24.91 8.67 16.52
C SER A 19 24.55 7.21 16.30
N VAL A 20 23.28 6.86 16.44
CA VAL A 20 22.77 5.55 16.02
C VAL A 20 22.83 5.54 14.51
N LEU A 21 23.93 5.02 13.96
CA LEU A 21 24.00 4.69 12.54
C LEU A 21 22.93 3.63 12.28
N ALA A 22 22.04 3.90 11.35
CA ALA A 22 21.08 2.91 10.88
C ALA A 22 21.86 1.67 10.45
N ALA A 23 21.54 0.52 11.05
CA ALA A 23 22.16 -0.73 10.65
C ALA A 23 21.67 -1.08 9.24
N THR A 24 22.61 -1.21 8.30
CA THR A 24 22.31 -1.78 6.99
C THR A 24 22.51 -3.30 7.09
N ASP A 25 21.65 -4.06 6.42
CA ASP A 25 21.85 -5.50 6.27
C ASP A 25 23.03 -5.77 5.30
N PRO A 26 23.51 -7.03 5.16
CA PRO A 26 24.61 -7.38 4.28
C PRO A 26 24.41 -6.97 2.81
N ASN A 27 23.18 -6.69 2.40
CA ASN A 27 22.84 -6.26 1.05
C ASN A 27 22.71 -4.73 0.91
N GLY A 28 23.03 -3.97 1.97
CA GLY A 28 22.94 -2.52 2.00
C GLY A 28 21.53 -1.96 2.29
N SER A 29 20.54 -2.80 2.53
CA SER A 29 19.19 -2.41 2.92
C SER A 29 19.17 -1.82 4.33
N MET A 30 18.49 -0.71 4.52
CA MET A 30 18.27 -0.14 5.84
C MET A 30 17.28 -1.00 6.63
N THR A 31 17.68 -1.39 7.84
CA THR A 31 16.78 -2.07 8.77
C THR A 31 15.98 -1.02 9.55
N TYR A 32 14.66 -1.21 9.65
CA TYR A 32 13.83 -0.35 10.49
C TYR A 32 14.25 -0.47 11.96
N ALA A 33 14.49 0.68 12.59
CA ALA A 33 14.66 0.82 14.03
C ALA A 33 14.02 2.14 14.46
N ARG A 34 13.22 2.08 15.52
CA ARG A 34 12.62 3.30 16.10
C ARG A 34 13.71 4.24 16.61
N ASP A 35 13.52 5.56 16.45
CA ASP A 35 14.38 6.53 17.11
C ASP A 35 14.11 6.49 18.63
N PRO A 36 15.10 6.12 19.47
CA PRO A 36 14.93 6.03 20.91
C PRO A 36 14.69 7.41 21.57
N ASN A 37 15.01 8.50 20.89
CA ASN A 37 14.86 9.86 21.41
C ASN A 37 13.49 10.46 21.06
N GLN A 38 12.77 9.88 20.11
CA GLN A 38 11.43 10.34 19.76
C GLN A 38 10.41 9.79 20.74
N PRO A 39 9.63 10.65 21.43
CA PRO A 39 8.55 10.18 22.29
C PRO A 39 7.47 9.47 21.48
N ILE A 40 6.74 8.57 22.14
CA ILE A 40 5.58 7.90 21.58
C ILE A 40 4.28 8.50 22.13
N ASP A 41 3.23 8.45 21.34
CA ASP A 41 1.86 8.70 21.82
C ASP A 41 1.39 7.44 22.55
N GLN A 42 1.53 7.44 23.88
CA GLN A 42 1.24 6.27 24.69
C GLN A 42 -0.25 5.88 24.63
N GLY A 43 -1.14 6.88 24.65
CA GLY A 43 -2.58 6.61 24.60
C GLY A 43 -3.02 5.96 23.29
N TYR A 44 -2.48 6.44 22.18
CA TYR A 44 -2.72 5.82 20.87
C TYR A 44 -2.09 4.43 20.78
N THR A 45 -0.85 4.29 21.27
CA THR A 45 -0.10 3.02 21.29
C THR A 45 -0.83 1.93 22.10
N ASP A 46 -1.35 2.27 23.27
CA ASP A 46 -2.11 1.33 24.10
C ASP A 46 -3.39 0.85 23.40
N GLN A 47 -4.04 1.73 22.64
CA GLN A 47 -5.18 1.33 21.83
C GLN A 47 -4.76 0.45 20.65
N ILE A 48 -3.59 0.70 20.05
CA ILE A 48 -3.01 -0.21 19.06
C ILE A 48 -2.95 -1.63 19.62
N LEU A 49 -2.33 -1.82 20.76
CA LEU A 49 -2.18 -3.13 21.39
C LEU A 49 -3.52 -3.73 21.78
N LYS A 50 -4.43 -2.92 22.33
CA LYS A 50 -5.77 -3.35 22.75
C LYS A 50 -6.62 -3.86 21.59
N PHE A 51 -6.55 -3.23 20.43
CA PHE A 51 -7.40 -3.56 19.29
C PHE A 51 -6.75 -4.52 18.30
N THR A 52 -5.50 -4.86 18.46
CA THR A 52 -4.83 -5.92 17.71
C THR A 52 -5.39 -7.26 18.15
N THR A 53 -6.08 -7.96 17.24
CA THR A 53 -6.81 -9.18 17.55
C THR A 53 -5.91 -10.40 17.75
N ASP A 54 -4.73 -10.40 17.12
CA ASP A 54 -3.69 -11.40 17.28
C ASP A 54 -2.32 -10.71 17.21
N PRO A 55 -1.39 -11.00 18.14
CA PRO A 55 -0.05 -10.38 18.15
C PRO A 55 0.73 -10.54 16.84
N SER A 56 0.49 -11.61 16.08
CA SER A 56 1.12 -11.84 14.78
C SER A 56 0.70 -10.84 13.70
N PHE A 57 -0.38 -10.08 13.92
CA PHE A 57 -0.78 -8.98 13.02
C PHE A 57 -0.08 -7.66 13.33
N ASN A 58 0.78 -7.63 14.32
CA ASN A 58 1.56 -6.44 14.66
C ASN A 58 3.05 -6.68 14.40
N SER A 59 3.79 -5.60 14.21
CA SER A 59 5.23 -5.65 13.95
C SER A 59 5.90 -4.40 14.51
N PRO A 60 7.23 -4.37 14.63
CA PRO A 60 7.94 -3.15 15.01
C PRO A 60 7.66 -1.93 14.15
N LEU A 61 7.14 -2.12 12.95
CA LEU A 61 6.70 -1.02 12.07
C LEU A 61 5.41 -0.35 12.54
N THR A 62 4.58 -1.05 13.35
CA THR A 62 3.19 -0.67 13.61
C THR A 62 2.77 -0.79 15.07
N ASP A 63 3.65 -1.26 15.96
CA ASP A 63 3.33 -1.54 17.37
C ASP A 63 3.28 -0.30 18.26
N TYR A 64 3.58 0.87 17.73
CA TYR A 64 3.51 2.16 18.42
C TYR A 64 3.09 3.28 17.47
N LEU A 65 2.81 4.46 17.99
CA LEU A 65 2.70 5.68 17.19
C LEU A 65 3.69 6.74 17.71
N PRO A 66 4.52 7.37 16.85
CA PRO A 66 5.36 8.48 17.28
C PRO A 66 4.52 9.68 17.70
N ALA A 67 4.90 10.36 18.77
CA ALA A 67 4.21 11.56 19.23
C ALA A 67 4.64 12.78 18.44
N SER A 68 3.70 13.71 18.25
CA SER A 68 3.95 15.06 17.76
C SER A 68 3.17 16.08 18.57
N ALA A 69 3.82 17.21 18.88
CA ALA A 69 3.15 18.31 19.57
C ALA A 69 2.27 19.16 18.62
N SER A 70 2.59 19.17 17.32
CA SER A 70 1.96 20.05 16.33
C SER A 70 1.11 19.34 15.29
N VAL A 71 1.43 18.09 14.97
CA VAL A 71 0.74 17.33 13.93
C VAL A 71 -0.32 16.42 14.59
N PRO A 72 -1.61 16.54 14.20
CA PRO A 72 -2.67 15.77 14.82
C PRO A 72 -2.68 14.31 14.34
N THR A 73 -2.92 13.39 15.27
CA THR A 73 -3.19 11.98 14.96
C THR A 73 -4.59 11.81 14.35
N PRO A 74 -4.90 10.67 13.70
CA PRO A 74 -6.26 10.35 13.29
C PRO A 74 -7.27 10.47 14.45
N GLU A 75 -6.90 10.01 15.64
CA GLU A 75 -7.75 10.10 16.83
C GLU A 75 -8.08 11.55 17.22
N LYS A 76 -7.12 12.46 17.19
CA LYS A 76 -7.35 13.88 17.51
C LYS A 76 -8.32 14.57 16.55
N VAL A 77 -8.40 14.11 15.30
CA VAL A 77 -9.29 14.71 14.28
C VAL A 77 -10.63 14.02 14.21
N LEU A 78 -10.65 12.67 14.34
CA LEU A 78 -11.83 11.84 14.08
C LEU A 78 -12.45 11.27 15.35
N GLY A 79 -11.77 11.34 16.50
CA GLY A 79 -12.21 10.77 17.76
C GLY A 79 -11.90 9.27 17.92
N HIS A 80 -11.25 8.65 16.93
CA HIS A 80 -10.91 7.25 16.90
C HIS A 80 -9.52 7.05 16.32
N ILE A 81 -8.78 6.05 16.83
CA ILE A 81 -7.54 5.62 16.18
C ILE A 81 -7.84 4.94 14.85
N SER A 82 -6.86 4.88 13.96
CA SER A 82 -6.94 4.05 12.76
C SER A 82 -7.19 2.60 13.12
N GLY A 83 -8.22 1.98 12.55
CA GLY A 83 -8.59 0.59 12.84
C GLY A 83 -9.33 0.37 14.17
N ALA A 84 -9.90 1.40 14.77
CA ALA A 84 -10.77 1.24 15.93
C ALA A 84 -11.96 0.32 15.61
N PRO A 85 -12.34 -0.61 16.51
CA PRO A 85 -13.46 -1.48 16.29
C PRO A 85 -14.77 -0.68 16.22
N ASN A 86 -15.71 -1.17 15.43
CA ASN A 86 -17.03 -0.58 15.23
C ASN A 86 -17.03 0.86 14.67
N TYR A 87 -15.94 1.25 14.03
CA TYR A 87 -15.82 2.55 13.39
C TYR A 87 -15.25 2.42 11.98
N LEU A 88 -16.01 2.89 11.01
CA LEU A 88 -15.60 2.97 9.61
C LEU A 88 -15.81 4.40 9.12
N PRO A 89 -14.74 5.17 8.81
CA PRO A 89 -14.89 6.57 8.41
C PRO A 89 -15.49 6.69 7.00
N TYR A 90 -16.36 7.68 6.79
CA TYR A 90 -16.77 8.11 5.48
C TYR A 90 -15.58 8.71 4.70
N SER A 91 -15.68 8.78 3.39
CA SER A 91 -14.67 9.43 2.55
C SER A 91 -14.42 10.89 2.96
N ALA A 92 -15.46 11.63 3.31
CA ALA A 92 -15.37 12.99 3.82
C ALA A 92 -14.55 13.09 5.13
N ASP A 93 -14.65 12.12 6.03
CA ASP A 93 -13.86 12.06 7.27
C ASP A 93 -12.38 11.78 6.98
N VAL A 94 -12.11 10.84 6.07
CA VAL A 94 -10.76 10.54 5.59
C VAL A 94 -10.12 11.80 5.01
N TYR A 95 -10.84 12.53 4.16
CA TYR A 95 -10.35 13.76 3.54
C TYR A 95 -10.19 14.91 4.53
N ARG A 96 -11.06 15.02 5.51
CA ARG A 96 -10.93 15.97 6.62
C ARG A 96 -9.63 15.73 7.39
N TYR A 97 -9.30 14.46 7.65
CA TYR A 97 -8.04 14.12 8.29
C TYR A 97 -6.83 14.52 7.44
N PHE A 98 -6.77 14.16 6.17
CA PHE A 98 -5.65 14.53 5.31
C PHE A 98 -5.47 16.04 5.16
N ARG A 99 -6.55 16.80 5.12
CA ARG A 99 -6.48 18.26 5.12
C ARG A 99 -5.96 18.83 6.44
N ALA A 100 -6.38 18.25 7.57
CA ALA A 100 -5.85 18.65 8.89
C ALA A 100 -4.35 18.32 8.99
N LEU A 101 -3.93 17.18 8.47
CA LEU A 101 -2.52 16.78 8.42
C LEU A 101 -1.69 17.75 7.56
N ALA A 102 -2.18 18.12 6.39
CA ALA A 102 -1.52 19.06 5.48
C ALA A 102 -1.46 20.49 6.07
N ALA A 103 -2.48 20.90 6.80
CA ALA A 103 -2.48 22.21 7.49
C ALA A 103 -1.45 22.26 8.63
N ALA A 104 -1.13 21.12 9.24
CA ALA A 104 -0.23 21.01 10.38
C ALA A 104 1.23 20.65 10.01
N SER A 105 1.48 20.19 8.78
CA SER A 105 2.81 19.73 8.36
C SER A 105 3.15 20.17 6.94
N PRO A 106 4.27 20.91 6.75
CA PRO A 106 4.76 21.30 5.42
C PRO A 106 5.25 20.09 4.57
N ARG A 107 5.33 18.93 5.17
CA ARG A 107 5.68 17.65 4.52
C ARG A 107 4.50 16.97 3.83
N VAL A 108 3.32 17.59 3.82
CA VAL A 108 2.10 17.03 3.27
C VAL A 108 1.39 18.05 2.39
N LYS A 109 1.03 17.66 1.17
CA LYS A 109 0.19 18.49 0.26
C LYS A 109 -1.00 17.66 -0.24
N VAL A 110 -2.18 18.27 -0.25
CA VAL A 110 -3.42 17.65 -0.74
C VAL A 110 -3.84 18.30 -2.06
N PHE A 111 -4.21 17.48 -3.04
CA PHE A 111 -4.67 17.90 -4.36
C PHE A 111 -6.02 17.29 -4.64
N THR A 112 -6.92 18.04 -5.25
CA THR A 112 -8.13 17.49 -5.88
C THR A 112 -7.73 16.92 -7.24
N ILE A 113 -8.06 15.65 -7.50
CA ILE A 113 -7.71 14.96 -8.75
C ILE A 113 -8.92 14.75 -9.68
N GLY A 114 -10.11 15.11 -9.24
CA GLY A 114 -11.34 15.02 -10.02
C GLY A 114 -12.56 14.76 -9.17
N LYS A 115 -13.60 14.29 -9.82
CA LYS A 115 -14.87 13.89 -9.19
C LYS A 115 -15.27 12.50 -9.66
N THR A 116 -16.01 11.80 -8.79
CA THR A 116 -16.65 10.52 -9.10
C THR A 116 -17.86 10.67 -10.00
N GLU A 117 -18.49 9.56 -10.32
CA GLU A 117 -19.73 9.47 -11.06
C GLU A 117 -20.88 10.21 -10.36
N GLU A 118 -20.92 10.21 -9.04
CA GLU A 118 -21.94 10.92 -8.24
C GLU A 118 -21.51 12.34 -7.84
N GLY A 119 -20.38 12.81 -8.37
CA GLY A 119 -19.90 14.18 -8.17
C GLY A 119 -19.14 14.41 -6.87
N ARG A 120 -18.81 13.36 -6.10
CA ARG A 120 -17.94 13.45 -4.91
C ARG A 120 -16.51 13.74 -5.33
N GLU A 121 -15.81 14.49 -4.49
CA GLU A 121 -14.40 14.80 -4.72
C GLU A 121 -13.53 13.55 -4.61
N MET A 122 -12.48 13.50 -5.43
CA MET A 122 -11.35 12.58 -5.28
C MET A 122 -10.08 13.38 -5.00
N ILE A 123 -9.24 12.88 -4.09
CA ILE A 123 -7.98 13.56 -3.71
C ILE A 123 -6.77 12.68 -3.91
N ALA A 124 -5.63 13.34 -4.12
CA ALA A 124 -4.31 12.76 -3.94
C ALA A 124 -3.53 13.56 -2.90
N VAL A 125 -2.66 12.88 -2.16
CA VAL A 125 -1.86 13.44 -1.07
C VAL A 125 -0.40 13.11 -1.33
N ALA A 126 0.44 14.13 -1.47
CA ALA A 126 1.89 13.94 -1.60
C ALA A 126 2.57 14.15 -0.24
N ILE A 127 3.47 13.25 0.11
CA ILE A 127 4.22 13.25 1.36
C ILE A 127 5.69 13.06 1.06
N ALA A 128 6.53 14.01 1.47
CA ALA A 128 7.98 13.97 1.35
C ALA A 128 8.59 15.05 2.25
N ASP A 129 9.92 15.18 2.25
CA ASP A 129 10.58 16.31 2.90
C ASP A 129 10.16 17.64 2.24
N GLU A 130 10.17 18.71 3.01
CA GLU A 130 9.68 20.02 2.63
C GLU A 130 10.32 20.56 1.34
N SER A 131 11.62 20.35 1.19
CA SER A 131 12.36 20.75 -0.01
C SER A 131 11.87 20.04 -1.28
N LEU A 132 11.56 18.74 -1.18
CA LEU A 132 11.03 17.97 -2.30
C LEU A 132 9.62 18.42 -2.68
N LEU A 133 8.79 18.74 -1.67
CA LEU A 133 7.44 19.25 -1.93
C LEU A 133 7.45 20.70 -2.45
N ALA A 134 8.47 21.49 -2.15
CA ALA A 134 8.63 22.82 -2.73
C ALA A 134 8.88 22.77 -4.25
N ASP A 135 9.62 21.75 -4.72
CA ASP A 135 10.07 21.60 -6.10
C ASP A 135 9.25 20.61 -6.93
N LEU A 136 8.02 20.30 -6.52
CA LEU A 136 7.19 19.29 -7.18
C LEU A 136 7.04 19.47 -8.69
N ASP A 137 6.77 20.68 -9.16
CA ASP A 137 6.56 20.93 -10.59
C ASP A 137 7.87 20.79 -11.38
N VAL A 138 8.99 21.19 -10.79
CA VAL A 138 10.32 20.99 -11.38
C VAL A 138 10.63 19.49 -11.46
N ASN A 139 10.35 18.73 -10.41
CA ASN A 139 10.55 17.28 -10.40
C ASN A 139 9.67 16.58 -11.44
N LYS A 140 8.38 16.92 -11.52
CA LYS A 140 7.48 16.39 -12.55
C LYS A 140 8.00 16.66 -13.96
N ALA A 141 8.51 17.88 -14.23
CA ALA A 141 9.08 18.22 -15.53
C ALA A 141 10.33 17.42 -15.87
N ARG A 142 11.17 17.09 -14.87
CA ARG A 142 12.32 16.18 -15.06
C ARG A 142 11.86 14.75 -15.35
N LEU A 143 10.94 14.23 -14.55
CA LEU A 143 10.38 12.88 -14.74
C LEU A 143 9.66 12.74 -16.09
N ALA A 144 8.96 13.78 -16.55
CA ALA A 144 8.34 13.79 -17.88
C ALA A 144 9.35 13.60 -19.01
N LYS A 145 10.52 14.26 -18.92
CA LYS A 145 11.61 14.09 -19.90
C LYS A 145 12.17 12.67 -19.88
N LEU A 146 12.35 12.10 -18.69
CA LEU A 146 12.81 10.71 -18.54
C LEU A 146 11.77 9.71 -19.02
N GLY A 147 10.48 10.00 -18.80
CA GLY A 147 9.37 9.13 -19.17
C GLY A 147 9.15 9.03 -20.69
N ASP A 148 9.45 10.08 -21.46
CA ASP A 148 9.37 10.05 -22.92
C ASP A 148 10.62 10.68 -23.57
N PRO A 149 11.74 9.95 -23.65
CA PRO A 149 12.97 10.45 -24.23
C PRO A 149 12.87 10.73 -25.74
N ARG A 150 11.81 10.25 -26.40
CA ARG A 150 11.57 10.57 -27.84
C ARG A 150 11.18 12.02 -28.07
N SER A 151 10.69 12.69 -27.02
CA SER A 151 10.27 14.10 -27.09
C SER A 151 11.43 15.08 -26.99
N ILE A 152 12.64 14.61 -26.67
CA ILE A 152 13.85 15.41 -26.47
C ILE A 152 15.05 14.68 -27.03
N ASP A 153 16.04 15.48 -27.50
CA ASP A 153 17.36 14.96 -27.86
C ASP A 153 18.21 14.86 -26.58
N MET A 154 18.33 13.64 -26.04
CA MET A 154 19.00 13.36 -24.76
C MET A 154 19.95 12.17 -24.92
N ASP A 155 21.20 12.39 -24.66
CA ASP A 155 22.21 11.34 -24.54
C ASP A 155 22.23 10.71 -23.14
N ASP A 156 22.99 9.63 -22.96
CA ASP A 156 23.08 8.91 -21.70
C ASP A 156 23.56 9.79 -20.54
N ALA A 157 24.52 10.70 -20.82
CA ALA A 157 25.06 11.60 -19.79
C ALA A 157 24.02 12.62 -19.31
N ALA A 158 23.21 13.14 -20.22
CA ALA A 158 22.11 14.03 -19.88
C ALA A 158 21.01 13.28 -19.12
N ALA A 159 20.73 12.02 -19.48
CA ALA A 159 19.80 11.16 -18.76
C ALA A 159 20.29 10.90 -17.33
N ASP A 160 21.55 10.53 -17.15
CA ASP A 160 22.15 10.30 -15.84
C ASP A 160 22.06 11.54 -14.93
N GLN A 161 22.30 12.73 -15.50
CA GLN A 161 22.14 13.98 -14.76
C GLN A 161 20.68 14.22 -14.32
N LEU A 162 19.72 13.97 -15.19
CA LEU A 162 18.30 14.10 -14.85
C LEU A 162 17.89 13.09 -13.80
N ILE A 163 18.34 11.84 -13.88
CA ILE A 163 18.09 10.80 -12.88
C ILE A 163 18.64 11.24 -11.53
N ALA A 164 19.89 11.70 -11.46
CA ALA A 164 20.52 12.15 -10.22
C ALA A 164 19.83 13.36 -9.56
N GLN A 165 19.12 14.17 -10.36
CA GLN A 165 18.39 15.35 -9.89
C GLN A 165 16.89 15.11 -9.66
N SER A 166 16.38 13.94 -10.03
CA SER A 166 14.97 13.61 -9.93
C SER A 166 14.67 12.81 -8.67
N THR A 167 13.50 13.02 -8.10
CA THR A 167 12.99 12.25 -6.99
C THR A 167 11.90 11.31 -7.48
N PRO A 168 12.03 9.99 -7.28
CA PRO A 168 11.02 9.04 -7.69
C PRO A 168 9.70 9.23 -6.94
N VAL A 169 8.60 8.87 -7.59
CA VAL A 169 7.25 8.92 -7.04
C VAL A 169 6.73 7.50 -6.84
N TYR A 170 6.35 7.19 -5.62
CA TYR A 170 5.68 5.95 -5.23
C TYR A 170 4.20 6.23 -5.00
N TYR A 171 3.34 5.78 -5.91
CA TYR A 171 1.91 6.06 -5.88
C TYR A 171 1.13 4.91 -5.27
N ILE A 172 0.39 5.18 -4.20
CA ILE A 172 -0.44 4.21 -3.49
C ILE A 172 -1.91 4.57 -3.73
N THR A 173 -2.70 3.58 -4.13
CA THR A 173 -4.15 3.69 -4.26
C THR A 173 -4.84 2.76 -3.28
N GLY A 174 -5.97 3.20 -2.71
CA GLY A 174 -6.75 2.41 -1.77
C GLY A 174 -8.22 2.33 -2.16
N THR A 175 -8.83 1.19 -1.89
CA THR A 175 -10.28 0.98 -2.03
C THR A 175 -10.80 1.25 -3.45
N ILE A 176 -10.20 0.63 -4.45
CA ILE A 176 -10.84 0.53 -5.77
C ILE A 176 -12.08 -0.39 -5.69
N HIS A 177 -12.06 -1.37 -4.78
CA HIS A 177 -13.23 -2.16 -4.42
C HIS A 177 -13.81 -1.64 -3.11
N SER A 178 -15.05 -1.17 -3.14
CA SER A 178 -15.71 -0.52 -2.00
C SER A 178 -15.84 -1.40 -0.76
N THR A 179 -15.93 -2.73 -0.95
CA THR A 179 -16.01 -3.72 0.12
C THR A 179 -14.70 -3.97 0.84
N GLU A 180 -13.58 -3.53 0.28
CA GLU A 180 -12.25 -3.63 0.84
C GLU A 180 -11.97 -2.37 1.67
N THR A 181 -12.37 -2.40 2.93
CA THR A 181 -12.62 -1.20 3.73
C THR A 181 -11.42 -0.65 4.49
N GLY A 182 -10.35 -1.40 4.58
CA GLY A 182 -9.25 -1.08 5.48
C GLY A 182 -8.23 -0.09 4.96
N ALA A 183 -8.00 -0.05 3.64
CA ALA A 183 -6.96 0.80 3.06
C ALA A 183 -7.07 2.29 3.44
N PRO A 184 -8.25 2.95 3.38
CA PRO A 184 -8.36 4.37 3.75
C PRO A 184 -7.94 4.65 5.19
N THR A 185 -8.29 3.73 6.09
CA THR A 185 -7.97 3.82 7.51
C THR A 185 -6.47 3.66 7.74
N ALA A 186 -5.85 2.67 7.11
CA ALA A 186 -4.42 2.42 7.19
C ALA A 186 -3.58 3.57 6.61
N LEU A 187 -4.03 4.11 5.48
CA LEU A 187 -3.33 5.19 4.78
C LEU A 187 -3.32 6.50 5.59
N MET A 188 -4.31 6.76 6.45
CA MET A 188 -4.26 7.89 7.37
C MET A 188 -3.11 7.76 8.38
N GLU A 189 -2.94 6.58 8.99
CA GLU A 189 -1.83 6.36 9.94
C GLU A 189 -0.48 6.32 9.23
N LEU A 190 -0.39 5.71 8.05
CA LEU A 190 0.82 5.73 7.23
C LEU A 190 1.25 7.16 6.91
N ALA A 191 0.31 8.00 6.50
CA ALA A 191 0.59 9.41 6.20
C ALA A 191 1.10 10.18 7.42
N TYR A 192 0.50 9.95 8.60
CA TYR A 192 0.99 10.52 9.84
C TYR A 192 2.43 10.08 10.13
N ARG A 193 2.71 8.76 10.04
CA ARG A 193 4.06 8.23 10.27
C ARG A 193 5.07 8.82 9.31
N LEU A 194 4.77 8.85 8.02
CA LEU A 194 5.66 9.45 7.02
C LEU A 194 5.93 10.95 7.31
N ALA A 195 4.96 11.68 7.84
CA ALA A 195 5.13 13.10 8.17
C ALA A 195 5.92 13.34 9.47
N VAL A 196 5.79 12.43 10.46
CA VAL A 196 6.19 12.67 11.85
C VAL A 196 7.35 11.80 12.32
N ASP A 197 7.43 10.54 11.88
CA ASP A 197 8.38 9.57 12.41
C ASP A 197 9.83 9.97 12.10
N ASP A 198 10.66 10.01 13.15
CA ASP A 198 12.07 10.37 13.07
C ASP A 198 13.01 9.15 12.99
N ALA A 199 12.44 7.94 12.87
CA ALA A 199 13.22 6.75 12.59
C ALA A 199 14.09 6.96 11.33
N PRO A 200 15.37 6.58 11.34
CA PRO A 200 16.27 6.77 10.18
C PRO A 200 15.70 6.20 8.88
N TYR A 201 15.06 5.04 8.96
CA TYR A 201 14.38 4.40 7.83
C TYR A 201 13.27 5.29 7.22
N VAL A 202 12.40 5.88 8.06
CA VAL A 202 11.32 6.76 7.61
C VAL A 202 11.86 8.08 7.07
N LYS A 203 12.88 8.66 7.73
CA LYS A 203 13.58 9.84 7.22
C LYS A 203 14.20 9.59 5.85
N HIS A 204 14.80 8.41 5.65
CA HIS A 204 15.38 8.05 4.35
C HIS A 204 14.32 7.98 3.25
N ILE A 205 13.19 7.32 3.52
CA ILE A 205 12.07 7.30 2.57
C ILE A 205 11.64 8.72 2.23
N ARG A 206 11.36 9.54 3.25
CA ARG A 206 10.84 10.90 3.09
C ARG A 206 11.77 11.83 2.33
N SER A 207 13.10 11.64 2.46
CA SER A 207 14.12 12.46 1.79
C SER A 207 14.47 12.00 0.38
N HIS A 208 14.04 10.80 -0.05
CA HIS A 208 14.43 10.24 -1.36
C HIS A 208 13.24 9.85 -2.24
N VAL A 209 12.04 9.79 -1.67
CA VAL A 209 10.83 9.35 -2.38
C VAL A 209 9.67 10.28 -2.09
N ILE A 210 8.95 10.68 -3.11
CA ILE A 210 7.64 11.32 -2.94
C ILE A 210 6.60 10.20 -2.86
N THR A 211 6.02 10.00 -1.67
CA THR A 211 4.88 9.10 -1.51
C THR A 211 3.61 9.84 -1.89
N LEU A 212 2.96 9.41 -2.96
CA LEU A 212 1.68 9.93 -3.43
C LEU A 212 0.57 8.94 -3.04
N ILE A 213 -0.53 9.41 -2.46
CA ILE A 213 -1.60 8.56 -1.94
C ILE A 213 -2.94 9.04 -2.47
N THR A 214 -3.70 8.18 -3.15
CA THR A 214 -5.16 8.35 -3.33
C THR A 214 -5.85 7.42 -2.34
N PRO A 215 -6.34 7.94 -1.20
CA PRO A 215 -6.76 7.09 -0.10
C PRO A 215 -8.07 6.35 -0.37
N VAL A 216 -8.90 6.86 -1.27
CA VAL A 216 -10.18 6.26 -1.67
C VAL A 216 -10.35 6.46 -3.16
N VAL A 217 -10.27 5.40 -3.94
CA VAL A 217 -10.50 5.43 -5.40
C VAL A 217 -12.00 5.36 -5.67
N GLU A 218 -12.70 4.38 -5.13
CA GLU A 218 -14.15 4.23 -5.29
C GLU A 218 -14.88 4.90 -4.11
N VAL A 219 -15.01 6.24 -4.20
CA VAL A 219 -15.56 7.09 -3.14
C VAL A 219 -17.06 6.85 -2.94
N ASP A 220 -17.80 6.68 -4.02
CA ASP A 220 -19.26 6.52 -3.99
C ASP A 220 -19.67 5.22 -3.30
N GLY A 221 -19.01 4.12 -3.65
CA GLY A 221 -19.22 2.84 -3.00
C GLY A 221 -18.66 2.78 -1.59
N ARG A 222 -17.58 3.49 -1.29
CA ARG A 222 -17.05 3.60 0.06
C ARG A 222 -18.10 4.16 1.02
N ASP A 223 -18.74 5.26 0.67
CA ASP A 223 -19.73 5.88 1.54
C ASP A 223 -20.96 4.98 1.74
N ARG A 224 -21.41 4.30 0.68
CA ARG A 224 -22.46 3.27 0.78
C ARG A 224 -22.07 2.09 1.65
N MET A 225 -20.81 1.67 1.58
CA MET A 225 -20.31 0.58 2.42
C MET A 225 -20.31 0.98 3.91
N VAL A 226 -20.00 2.24 4.21
CA VAL A 226 -20.11 2.79 5.57
C VAL A 226 -21.56 2.81 6.04
N ASP A 227 -22.51 3.21 5.19
CA ASP A 227 -23.94 3.17 5.50
C ASP A 227 -24.40 1.74 5.84
N LEU A 228 -24.03 0.76 5.02
CA LEU A 228 -24.34 -0.65 5.25
C LEU A 228 -23.72 -1.17 6.56
N TYR A 229 -22.48 -0.79 6.83
CA TYR A 229 -21.78 -1.16 8.05
C TYR A 229 -22.49 -0.61 9.29
N ASN A 230 -22.83 0.67 9.28
CA ASN A 230 -23.55 1.32 10.37
C ASN A 230 -24.96 0.73 10.58
N TRP A 231 -25.64 0.42 9.47
CA TRP A 231 -26.93 -0.27 9.53
C TRP A 231 -26.80 -1.64 10.22
N HIS A 232 -25.78 -2.42 9.84
CA HIS A 232 -25.51 -3.73 10.43
C HIS A 232 -25.22 -3.63 11.95
N LEU A 233 -24.44 -2.64 12.37
CA LEU A 233 -24.17 -2.38 13.79
C LEU A 233 -25.46 -2.06 14.57
N ALA A 234 -26.41 -1.38 13.94
CA ALA A 234 -27.70 -1.04 14.54
C ALA A 234 -28.70 -2.21 14.54
N HIS A 235 -28.49 -3.24 13.71
CA HIS A 235 -29.38 -4.39 13.53
C HIS A 235 -28.63 -5.72 13.72
N PRO A 236 -28.09 -5.98 14.93
CA PRO A 236 -27.32 -7.19 15.19
C PRO A 236 -28.20 -8.43 15.04
N GLY A 237 -27.71 -9.40 14.27
CA GLY A 237 -28.42 -10.66 14.01
C GLY A 237 -29.29 -10.66 12.75
N GLU A 238 -29.44 -9.54 12.08
CA GLU A 238 -30.05 -9.50 10.76
C GLU A 238 -29.02 -9.84 9.66
N ASN A 239 -29.53 -10.36 8.54
CA ASN A 239 -28.66 -10.68 7.41
C ASN A 239 -28.06 -9.39 6.82
N TYR A 240 -26.75 -9.40 6.63
CA TYR A 240 -26.05 -8.32 6.00
C TYR A 240 -26.45 -8.19 4.52
N SER A 241 -26.93 -7.02 4.13
CA SER A 241 -27.24 -6.75 2.74
C SER A 241 -25.94 -6.48 1.96
N PRO A 242 -25.62 -7.26 0.92
CA PRO A 242 -24.41 -7.03 0.16
C PRO A 242 -24.52 -5.73 -0.64
N LEU A 243 -23.37 -5.09 -0.89
CA LEU A 243 -23.30 -4.02 -1.86
C LEU A 243 -23.61 -4.58 -3.26
N MET A 244 -24.56 -4.00 -3.97
CA MET A 244 -25.11 -4.60 -5.20
C MET A 244 -24.14 -4.55 -6.39
N TYR A 245 -23.28 -3.53 -6.46
CA TYR A 245 -22.28 -3.36 -7.54
C TYR A 245 -21.18 -2.39 -7.10
N TRP A 246 -20.08 -2.43 -7.82
CA TRP A 246 -18.87 -1.70 -7.49
C TRP A 246 -18.92 -0.22 -7.84
N GLY A 247 -19.61 0.13 -8.93
CA GLY A 247 -19.73 1.48 -9.42
C GLY A 247 -21.14 1.80 -9.87
N HIS A 248 -21.43 3.08 -10.05
CA HIS A 248 -22.80 3.57 -10.25
C HIS A 248 -23.43 3.14 -11.58
N TYR A 249 -22.66 3.08 -12.66
CA TYR A 249 -23.19 2.86 -14.02
C TYR A 249 -22.59 1.66 -14.74
N VAL A 250 -21.73 0.90 -14.13
CA VAL A 250 -21.14 -0.27 -14.73
C VAL A 250 -21.39 -1.51 -13.86
N ALA A 251 -21.77 -2.58 -14.50
CA ALA A 251 -22.04 -3.87 -13.85
C ALA A 251 -20.84 -4.80 -13.90
N HIS A 252 -19.64 -4.25 -13.99
CA HIS A 252 -18.39 -4.98 -13.95
C HIS A 252 -17.49 -4.47 -12.82
N ASP A 253 -16.50 -5.25 -12.48
CA ASP A 253 -15.47 -4.89 -11.52
C ASP A 253 -14.73 -3.61 -11.97
N ASN A 254 -14.60 -2.62 -11.08
CA ASN A 254 -13.90 -1.35 -11.34
C ASN A 254 -12.45 -1.58 -11.73
N ASN A 255 -11.83 -2.61 -11.17
CA ASN A 255 -10.46 -3.02 -11.50
C ASN A 255 -10.41 -3.86 -12.80
N ARG A 256 -11.34 -3.64 -13.71
CA ARG A 256 -11.36 -4.12 -15.09
C ARG A 256 -11.62 -3.00 -16.10
N ASP A 257 -11.62 -1.76 -15.63
CA ASP A 257 -11.94 -0.58 -16.44
C ASP A 257 -10.72 0.11 -17.09
N ALA A 258 -9.51 -0.32 -16.76
CA ALA A 258 -8.27 0.32 -17.24
C ALA A 258 -8.13 0.33 -18.76
N MET A 259 -8.71 -0.65 -19.46
CA MET A 259 -8.67 -0.71 -20.93
C MET A 259 -9.67 0.28 -21.58
N ALA A 260 -10.87 0.37 -21.03
CA ALA A 260 -11.95 1.17 -21.61
C ALA A 260 -12.03 2.59 -21.02
N MET A 261 -11.55 2.77 -19.77
CA MET A 261 -11.58 4.05 -19.04
C MET A 261 -12.98 4.71 -19.05
N THR A 262 -14.02 3.91 -18.83
CA THR A 262 -15.41 4.36 -18.85
C THR A 262 -15.78 5.15 -17.60
N LEU A 263 -15.15 4.81 -16.47
CA LEU A 263 -15.39 5.44 -15.18
C LEU A 263 -14.53 6.70 -14.97
N ASN A 264 -15.13 7.71 -14.34
CA ASN A 264 -14.38 8.91 -13.92
C ASN A 264 -13.25 8.56 -12.95
N LEU A 265 -13.50 7.66 -12.01
CA LEU A 265 -12.48 7.23 -11.07
C LEU A 265 -11.23 6.65 -11.78
N THR A 266 -11.41 5.85 -12.82
CA THR A 266 -10.31 5.28 -13.61
C THR A 266 -9.53 6.36 -14.33
N ARG A 267 -10.24 7.30 -14.98
CA ARG A 267 -9.62 8.44 -15.66
C ARG A 267 -8.84 9.32 -14.68
N ASN A 268 -9.44 9.67 -13.54
CA ASN A 268 -8.80 10.52 -12.53
C ASN A 268 -7.51 9.89 -11.98
N VAL A 269 -7.51 8.57 -11.73
CA VAL A 269 -6.32 7.85 -11.27
C VAL A 269 -5.27 7.76 -12.37
N ALA A 270 -5.68 7.46 -13.62
CA ALA A 270 -4.79 7.39 -14.76
C ALA A 270 -4.12 8.75 -15.05
N ASP A 271 -4.90 9.83 -15.07
CA ASP A 271 -4.40 11.19 -15.28
C ASP A 271 -3.44 11.61 -14.16
N THR A 272 -3.75 11.23 -12.92
CA THR A 272 -2.84 11.47 -11.78
C THR A 272 -1.55 10.70 -11.95
N TYR A 273 -1.64 9.40 -12.24
CA TYR A 273 -0.47 8.54 -12.42
C TYR A 273 0.44 9.06 -13.54
N ILE A 274 -0.14 9.33 -14.71
CA ILE A 274 0.60 9.83 -15.88
C ILE A 274 1.16 11.23 -15.61
N GLY A 275 0.36 12.13 -15.03
CA GLY A 275 0.78 13.51 -14.76
C GLY A 275 1.87 13.64 -13.67
N TRP A 276 2.03 12.63 -12.82
CA TRP A 276 3.10 12.56 -11.85
C TRP A 276 4.28 11.74 -12.32
N HIS A 277 4.16 11.02 -13.42
CA HIS A 277 5.17 10.09 -13.94
C HIS A 277 5.68 9.14 -12.85
N ALA A 278 4.76 8.55 -12.08
CA ALA A 278 5.11 7.68 -10.96
C ALA A 278 5.84 6.42 -11.43
N GLN A 279 6.94 6.05 -10.76
CA GLN A 279 7.73 4.86 -11.08
C GLN A 279 7.09 3.59 -10.54
N VAL A 280 6.28 3.72 -9.49
CA VAL A 280 5.56 2.59 -8.88
C VAL A 280 4.10 2.98 -8.70
N LEU A 281 3.19 2.09 -9.10
CA LEU A 281 1.78 2.10 -8.70
C LEU A 281 1.52 0.91 -7.78
N HIS A 282 1.09 1.18 -6.56
CA HIS A 282 0.78 0.19 -5.54
C HIS A 282 -0.70 0.27 -5.17
N ASP A 283 -1.49 -0.69 -5.66
CA ASP A 283 -2.94 -0.74 -5.42
C ASP A 283 -3.27 -1.69 -4.27
N LEU A 284 -3.95 -1.18 -3.23
CA LEU A 284 -4.24 -1.91 -2.02
C LEU A 284 -5.59 -2.62 -2.09
N HIS A 285 -5.56 -3.93 -1.91
CA HIS A 285 -6.73 -4.82 -1.94
C HIS A 285 -6.87 -5.66 -0.66
N GLU A 286 -8.04 -6.26 -0.48
CA GLU A 286 -8.32 -7.26 0.56
C GLU A 286 -8.90 -8.52 -0.07
N SER A 287 -8.41 -9.72 0.30
CA SER A 287 -8.99 -10.97 -0.22
C SER A 287 -8.95 -12.14 0.76
N VAL A 288 -7.81 -12.54 1.26
CA VAL A 288 -7.63 -13.72 2.11
C VAL A 288 -7.20 -13.34 3.52
N PRO A 289 -7.30 -14.23 4.53
CA PRO A 289 -7.00 -13.89 5.92
C PRO A 289 -5.54 -13.58 6.21
N PHE A 290 -4.61 -13.91 5.33
CA PHE A 290 -3.18 -13.64 5.51
C PHE A 290 -2.69 -12.57 4.54
N LEU A 291 -1.69 -11.81 4.98
CA LEU A 291 -1.05 -10.83 4.14
C LEU A 291 -0.30 -11.54 3.01
N TYR A 292 -0.53 -11.10 1.78
CA TYR A 292 0.26 -11.50 0.63
C TYR A 292 0.41 -10.36 -0.36
N ASP A 293 1.43 -10.42 -1.16
CA ASP A 293 1.70 -9.45 -2.21
C ASP A 293 1.48 -10.11 -3.57
N ASN A 294 0.59 -9.52 -4.37
CA ASN A 294 0.29 -9.95 -5.72
C ASN A 294 1.16 -9.24 -6.77
N THR A 295 2.28 -8.66 -6.38
CA THR A 295 3.15 -7.95 -7.31
C THR A 295 3.46 -8.80 -8.54
N VAL A 296 3.54 -10.11 -8.34
CA VAL A 296 3.71 -11.09 -9.42
C VAL A 296 2.49 -12.01 -9.43
N GLY A 297 1.67 -11.92 -10.45
CA GLY A 297 0.59 -12.87 -10.72
C GLY A 297 1.06 -14.08 -11.51
N ASP A 298 0.13 -14.98 -11.80
CA ASP A 298 0.38 -16.16 -12.62
C ASP A 298 0.59 -15.83 -14.09
N GLY A 299 1.40 -16.66 -14.77
CA GLY A 299 1.55 -16.60 -16.23
C GLY A 299 0.31 -17.16 -16.97
N PRO A 300 0.20 -16.93 -18.29
CA PRO A 300 1.17 -16.20 -19.11
C PRO A 300 1.10 -14.69 -18.92
N TYR A 301 2.25 -14.03 -19.01
CA TYR A 301 2.31 -12.56 -18.99
C TYR A 301 1.88 -11.99 -20.34
N ASN A 302 1.26 -10.81 -20.31
CA ASN A 302 0.91 -10.10 -21.53
C ASN A 302 2.17 -9.76 -22.32
N ALA A 303 2.16 -10.06 -23.62
CA ALA A 303 3.31 -9.90 -24.49
C ALA A 303 3.77 -8.44 -24.69
N TRP A 304 2.97 -7.47 -24.31
CA TRP A 304 3.29 -6.04 -24.38
C TRP A 304 3.95 -5.50 -23.12
N ILE A 305 4.00 -6.28 -22.03
CA ILE A 305 4.74 -5.91 -20.82
C ILE A 305 6.22 -6.12 -21.07
N ASP A 306 7.01 -5.10 -20.76
CA ASP A 306 8.47 -5.18 -20.87
C ASP A 306 9.01 -6.26 -19.91
N PRO A 307 9.88 -7.18 -20.36
CA PRO A 307 10.47 -8.20 -19.50
C PRO A 307 11.26 -7.64 -18.30
N ILE A 308 11.86 -6.47 -18.43
CA ILE A 308 12.56 -5.79 -17.32
C ILE A 308 11.55 -5.51 -16.19
N LEU A 309 10.38 -5.00 -16.54
CA LEU A 309 9.31 -4.69 -15.61
C LEU A 309 8.83 -5.94 -14.84
N THR A 310 8.72 -7.07 -15.54
CA THR A 310 8.40 -8.34 -14.90
C THR A 310 9.45 -8.75 -13.88
N GLY A 311 10.73 -8.52 -14.18
CA GLY A 311 11.83 -8.75 -13.24
C GLY A 311 11.77 -7.83 -12.01
N GLU A 312 11.44 -6.56 -12.20
CA GLU A 312 11.28 -5.59 -11.12
C GLU A 312 10.11 -5.95 -10.19
N TRP A 313 8.98 -6.40 -10.75
CA TRP A 313 7.86 -6.89 -9.95
C TRP A 313 8.26 -8.05 -9.03
N GLN A 314 9.04 -9.00 -9.55
CA GLN A 314 9.54 -10.12 -8.76
C GLN A 314 10.42 -9.64 -7.62
N GLN A 315 11.31 -8.67 -7.88
CA GLN A 315 12.18 -8.11 -6.85
C GLN A 315 11.37 -7.41 -5.74
N LEU A 316 10.40 -6.56 -6.10
CA LEU A 316 9.52 -5.87 -5.15
C LEU A 316 8.70 -6.88 -4.31
N GLY A 317 8.09 -7.87 -4.95
CA GLY A 317 7.29 -8.89 -4.25
C GLY A 317 8.12 -9.71 -3.28
N TRP A 318 9.30 -10.16 -3.67
CA TRP A 318 10.19 -10.93 -2.79
C TRP A 318 10.81 -10.08 -1.68
N ASP A 319 11.11 -8.81 -1.93
CA ASP A 319 11.58 -7.92 -0.86
C ASP A 319 10.50 -7.74 0.21
N ASN A 320 9.26 -7.50 -0.17
CA ASN A 320 8.13 -7.44 0.76
C ASN A 320 7.99 -8.73 1.58
N VAL A 321 8.06 -9.90 0.95
CA VAL A 321 8.02 -11.19 1.65
C VAL A 321 9.16 -11.30 2.67
N GLN A 322 10.38 -10.95 2.27
CA GLN A 322 11.54 -11.03 3.13
C GLN A 322 11.46 -10.06 4.32
N GLN A 323 11.14 -8.79 4.06
CA GLN A 323 11.08 -7.77 5.11
C GLN A 323 9.96 -8.06 6.12
N LEU A 324 8.77 -8.39 5.66
CA LEU A 324 7.65 -8.66 6.56
C LEU A 324 7.84 -9.97 7.34
N THR A 325 8.40 -11.01 6.71
CA THR A 325 8.76 -12.25 7.39
C THR A 325 9.85 -12.02 8.46
N LYS A 326 10.83 -11.15 8.17
CA LYS A 326 11.88 -10.75 9.13
C LYS A 326 11.29 -10.10 10.39
N PHE A 327 10.17 -9.39 10.25
CA PHE A 327 9.44 -8.82 11.38
C PHE A 327 8.45 -9.78 12.04
N GLY A 328 8.43 -11.05 11.64
CA GLY A 328 7.62 -12.10 12.26
C GLY A 328 6.17 -12.16 11.79
N MET A 329 5.82 -11.50 10.68
CA MET A 329 4.48 -11.55 10.11
C MET A 329 4.27 -12.87 9.37
N PRO A 330 3.31 -13.73 9.78
CA PRO A 330 3.07 -15.01 9.13
C PRO A 330 2.25 -14.87 7.85
N GLY A 331 2.43 -15.80 6.92
CA GLY A 331 1.59 -15.94 5.74
C GLY A 331 1.80 -14.88 4.66
N VAL A 332 2.96 -14.21 4.67
CA VAL A 332 3.35 -13.29 3.60
C VAL A 332 3.89 -14.09 2.43
N PHE A 333 3.34 -13.89 1.25
CA PHE A 333 3.80 -14.54 0.02
C PHE A 333 3.51 -13.66 -1.21
N THR A 334 4.13 -13.99 -2.32
CA THR A 334 3.87 -13.39 -3.63
C THR A 334 3.46 -14.47 -4.64
N HIS A 335 3.19 -14.12 -5.89
CA HIS A 335 2.59 -15.00 -6.91
C HIS A 335 1.15 -15.34 -6.56
N GLY A 336 0.31 -14.30 -6.45
CA GLY A 336 -1.13 -14.47 -6.26
C GLY A 336 -1.82 -15.08 -7.49
N ASP A 337 -3.03 -15.58 -7.29
CA ASP A 337 -3.86 -16.30 -8.26
C ASP A 337 -4.65 -15.39 -9.21
N PHE A 338 -4.07 -14.28 -9.63
CA PHE A 338 -4.64 -13.40 -10.67
C PHE A 338 -3.79 -13.48 -11.94
N ASP A 339 -4.42 -13.29 -13.09
CA ASP A 339 -3.69 -13.29 -14.35
C ASP A 339 -2.95 -11.98 -14.58
N THR A 340 -1.81 -12.08 -15.27
CA THR A 340 -1.01 -10.94 -15.72
C THR A 340 -1.19 -10.67 -17.21
N TRP A 341 -2.22 -11.25 -17.81
CA TRP A 341 -2.54 -11.09 -19.22
C TRP A 341 -3.55 -9.99 -19.49
N SER A 342 -4.59 -9.86 -18.66
CA SER A 342 -5.69 -8.93 -18.90
C SER A 342 -5.31 -7.47 -18.77
N PRO A 343 -5.50 -6.64 -19.81
CA PRO A 343 -5.21 -5.20 -19.75
C PRO A 343 -6.28 -4.40 -19.00
N GLY A 344 -7.28 -5.06 -18.44
CA GLY A 344 -8.36 -4.40 -17.70
C GLY A 344 -7.98 -3.97 -16.29
N TYR A 345 -6.98 -4.57 -15.68
CA TYR A 345 -6.53 -4.20 -14.34
C TYR A 345 -5.90 -2.81 -14.29
N LEU A 346 -6.10 -2.09 -13.19
CA LEU A 346 -5.48 -0.78 -12.96
C LEU A 346 -3.94 -0.85 -13.06
N MET A 347 -3.34 -1.94 -12.62
CA MET A 347 -1.90 -2.17 -12.73
C MET A 347 -1.36 -2.07 -14.17
N PHE A 348 -2.18 -2.38 -15.18
CA PHE A 348 -1.77 -2.27 -16.58
C PHE A 348 -1.57 -0.83 -17.06
N ILE A 349 -2.20 0.15 -16.42
CA ILE A 349 -1.92 1.57 -16.71
C ILE A 349 -0.43 1.82 -16.43
N ALA A 350 0.07 1.39 -15.28
CA ALA A 350 1.49 1.53 -14.94
C ALA A 350 2.38 0.69 -15.86
N ALA A 351 2.05 -0.58 -16.05
CA ALA A 351 2.82 -1.50 -16.88
C ALA A 351 3.01 -1.01 -18.32
N MET A 352 1.96 -0.42 -18.92
CA MET A 352 2.02 0.10 -20.30
C MET A 352 2.74 1.45 -20.40
N HIS A 353 3.00 2.13 -19.28
CA HIS A 353 3.72 3.41 -19.23
C HIS A 353 5.13 3.26 -18.64
N LYS A 354 5.73 2.07 -18.74
CA LYS A 354 7.11 1.75 -18.30
C LYS A 354 7.38 2.01 -16.82
N ALA A 355 6.42 1.71 -15.98
CA ALA A 355 6.61 1.79 -14.55
C ALA A 355 6.18 0.51 -13.85
N SER A 356 6.86 0.20 -12.75
CA SER A 356 6.55 -0.97 -11.95
C SER A 356 5.18 -0.82 -11.30
N ALA A 357 4.31 -1.81 -11.49
CA ALA A 357 3.01 -1.87 -10.85
C ALA A 357 2.98 -3.01 -9.84
N GLY A 358 2.48 -2.74 -8.64
CA GLY A 358 2.23 -3.73 -7.62
C GLY A 358 0.75 -3.75 -7.24
N CYS A 359 0.22 -4.92 -6.98
CA CYS A 359 -1.10 -5.12 -6.42
C CYS A 359 -0.94 -5.89 -5.12
N THR A 360 -1.23 -5.28 -3.99
CA THR A 360 -1.24 -5.95 -2.70
C THR A 360 -2.66 -6.33 -2.36
N ARG A 361 -2.94 -7.61 -2.34
CA ARG A 361 -4.20 -8.14 -1.83
C ARG A 361 -4.07 -8.37 -0.33
N ARG A 362 -4.71 -7.60 0.36
CA ARG A 362 -4.89 -7.32 1.78
C ARG A 362 -4.20 -6.09 2.25
N SER A 363 -5.06 -5.42 2.92
CA SER A 363 -4.82 -4.16 3.51
C SER A 363 -3.50 -4.06 4.22
N ALA A 364 -2.90 -2.98 3.89
CA ALA A 364 -1.91 -2.31 4.67
C ALA A 364 -0.71 -3.14 5.03
N THR A 365 0.07 -3.29 4.11
CA THR A 365 1.42 -3.79 4.23
C THR A 365 2.27 -3.08 5.28
N MET A 366 1.86 -1.94 5.76
CA MET A 366 2.60 -1.22 6.79
C MET A 366 1.81 -0.89 8.05
N VAL A 367 0.50 -1.12 8.03
CA VAL A 367 -0.36 -0.98 9.20
C VAL A 367 -1.26 -2.20 9.26
N PRO A 368 -1.13 -3.06 10.27
CA PRO A 368 -2.09 -4.14 10.45
C PRO A 368 -3.46 -3.50 10.58
N ILE A 369 -4.34 -3.78 9.65
CA ILE A 369 -5.73 -3.45 9.85
C ILE A 369 -6.19 -4.32 10.98
N ARG A 370 -6.39 -3.67 12.09
CA ARG A 370 -7.04 -4.26 13.26
C ARG A 370 -8.43 -4.61 12.82
N SER A 371 -8.60 -5.87 12.50
CA SER A 371 -9.69 -6.39 11.71
C SER A 371 -11.06 -6.01 12.26
N SER A 372 -11.76 -5.15 11.56
CA SER A 372 -13.20 -5.25 11.42
C SER A 372 -13.61 -6.45 10.53
N ALA A 373 -12.67 -7.13 9.93
CA ALA A 373 -12.89 -8.26 9.03
C ALA A 373 -13.44 -9.53 9.71
N SER A 374 -13.50 -9.58 11.03
CA SER A 374 -14.17 -10.68 11.73
C SER A 374 -15.70 -10.64 11.66
N LEU A 375 -16.29 -9.55 11.16
CA LEU A 375 -17.74 -9.40 11.06
C LEU A 375 -18.32 -9.79 9.70
N ILE A 376 -17.49 -10.04 8.69
CA ILE A 376 -17.95 -10.57 7.40
C ILE A 376 -17.56 -12.05 7.32
N ARG A 377 -18.08 -12.86 8.23
CA ARG A 377 -18.24 -14.28 7.94
C ARG A 377 -19.59 -14.45 7.25
N PRO A 378 -19.65 -15.00 6.04
CA PRO A 378 -20.89 -15.58 5.59
C PRO A 378 -21.19 -16.76 6.53
N THR A 379 -22.21 -16.64 7.36
CA THR A 379 -22.78 -17.79 8.04
C THR A 379 -23.53 -18.61 7.00
N THR A 380 -22.82 -19.37 6.19
CA THR A 380 -23.38 -20.52 5.51
C THR A 380 -23.20 -21.73 6.42
N SER A 381 -23.99 -21.82 7.45
CA SER A 381 -24.30 -23.09 8.06
C SER A 381 -25.43 -23.72 7.24
N ALA A 382 -25.07 -24.40 6.17
CA ALA A 382 -25.92 -25.46 5.63
C ALA A 382 -25.73 -26.68 6.53
N PRO A 383 -26.81 -27.40 6.92
CA PRO A 383 -26.70 -28.60 7.75
C PRO A 383 -25.94 -29.67 6.99
N GLY A 384 -24.92 -30.21 7.65
CA GLY A 384 -24.04 -31.20 7.07
C GLY A 384 -24.75 -32.49 6.69
N THR A 385 -24.50 -32.91 5.45
CA THR A 385 -24.47 -34.32 5.10
C THR A 385 -23.03 -34.69 4.84
N SER A 386 -22.43 -35.31 5.83
CA SER A 386 -21.13 -35.97 5.68
C SER A 386 -21.25 -37.10 4.65
N ARG A 387 -20.75 -36.89 3.44
CA ARG A 387 -20.38 -37.98 2.54
C ARG A 387 -18.86 -38.08 2.49
N THR A 388 -18.36 -39.02 3.28
CA THR A 388 -17.00 -39.53 3.13
C THR A 388 -16.85 -40.16 1.76
N HIS A 389 -16.22 -39.46 0.81
CA HIS A 389 -15.71 -40.06 -0.38
C HIS A 389 -14.37 -40.76 -0.08
N ARG A 390 -14.45 -42.08 0.11
CA ARG A 390 -13.28 -42.97 0.01
C ARG A 390 -12.81 -42.96 -1.44
N CYS A 391 -11.55 -42.65 -1.66
CA CYS A 391 -10.84 -42.97 -2.91
C CYS A 391 -10.84 -44.48 -3.14
N PRO A 392 -11.21 -44.97 -4.33
CA PRO A 392 -11.02 -46.39 -4.68
C PRO A 392 -9.55 -46.66 -4.94
N LYS A 393 -9.01 -47.67 -4.30
CA LYS A 393 -7.70 -48.24 -4.63
C LYS A 393 -7.76 -48.82 -6.05
N SER A 394 -6.90 -48.32 -6.94
CA SER A 394 -6.69 -48.91 -8.25
C SER A 394 -5.93 -50.21 -8.10
N SER A 395 -6.61 -51.35 -8.36
CA SER A 395 -5.99 -52.62 -8.66
C SER A 395 -5.47 -52.59 -10.09
N GLY A 396 -4.21 -52.94 -10.27
CA GLY A 396 -3.57 -52.98 -11.57
C GLY A 396 -4.12 -54.07 -12.51
N ARG A 397 -4.15 -53.74 -13.77
CA ARG A 397 -3.96 -54.71 -14.87
C ARG A 397 -3.23 -54.05 -16.03
N SER A 398 -2.19 -54.74 -16.41
CA SER A 398 -1.40 -54.64 -17.62
C SER A 398 -2.22 -54.87 -18.90
N ALA A 399 -1.92 -54.17 -19.96
CA ALA A 399 -1.71 -54.64 -21.35
C ALA A 399 -2.09 -53.52 -22.33
N THR A 400 -1.28 -53.18 -23.16
CA THR A 400 -0.93 -53.57 -24.53
C THR A 400 -0.94 -52.35 -25.46
N THR A 401 0.20 -52.12 -26.04
CA THR A 401 0.54 -51.22 -27.13
C THR A 401 -0.36 -51.39 -28.34
N THR A 402 -0.88 -50.32 -28.92
CA THR A 402 -1.20 -50.25 -30.34
C THR A 402 -0.91 -48.87 -30.89
N THR A 403 0.07 -48.85 -31.75
CA THR A 403 0.49 -47.76 -32.65
C THR A 403 -0.59 -47.53 -33.71
N THR A 404 -1.03 -46.30 -33.92
CA THR A 404 -1.56 -45.89 -35.22
C THR A 404 -1.22 -44.45 -35.50
N SER A 405 -0.73 -44.28 -36.67
CA SER A 405 -0.16 -43.20 -37.42
C SER A 405 -1.00 -41.91 -37.55
N ARG A 406 -0.24 -40.82 -37.69
CA ARG A 406 -0.65 -39.48 -38.19
C ARG A 406 -1.43 -39.52 -39.50
N PRO A 407 -2.16 -38.40 -39.80
CA PRO A 407 -1.63 -37.62 -40.91
C PRO A 407 -1.49 -36.11 -40.59
N ALA A 408 -0.53 -35.53 -41.31
CA ALA A 408 -0.21 -34.13 -41.39
C ALA A 408 -1.27 -33.34 -42.18
N CYS A 409 -1.51 -32.08 -41.76
CA CYS A 409 -2.04 -31.07 -42.70
C CYS A 409 -1.19 -29.81 -42.55
N SER A 410 -0.65 -29.38 -43.68
CA SER A 410 0.07 -28.12 -43.91
C SER A 410 -0.93 -27.02 -44.23
N PRO A 411 -0.50 -25.73 -44.07
CA PRO A 411 -1.36 -24.54 -44.20
C PRO A 411 -1.47 -24.04 -45.64
N PRO A 412 -2.35 -23.09 -45.89
CA PRO A 412 -1.97 -21.96 -46.73
C PRO A 412 -1.59 -20.71 -45.97
#